data_83926155f9c44e9e3e4aecb7bbabc059
#
_entry.id   83926155f9c44e9e3e4aecb7bbabc059
#
_cell.length_a   1.000
_cell.length_b   1.000
_cell.length_c   1.000
_cell.angle_alpha   90.00
_cell.angle_beta   90.00
_cell.angle_gamma   90.00
#
_symmetry.space_group_name_H-M   'P 1'
#
loop_
_entity.id
_entity.type
_entity.pdbx_description
1 polymer ?
#
loop_
_entity_poly.entity_id
_entity_poly.type
_entity_poly.pdbx_seq_one_letter_code
_entity_poly.pdbx_strand_id
1 'polypeptide(L)'
;IDIKASEKLIKNIKKKKLRIPNFIECNILDIKKLQNIIKKIIIKKGPIHCLINSAANDDRHTTEQVDEKYWENRMGINLKHYFFAAQSVVKGMKKIKSGSIVNLSSVSWMLGEGDKVVYETAKSAVVGLTRSFAQEFGKYNIRTNSVIPGSIATERQIKHWLTPKYKKLILDSQALKRQLKPDDVARLVLFLASDQSSGCTKQSFVIDAGIA
;
A
#
# COMPACT_ATOMS: atom_id res chain seq x y z
N ILE A 1 10.63 -2.85 -6.37
CA ILE A 1 11.08 -1.61 -5.66
C ILE A 1 12.29 -1.09 -6.40
N ASP A 2 12.31 0.21 -6.68
CA ASP A 2 13.46 0.85 -7.33
C ASP A 2 14.65 0.92 -6.38
N ILE A 3 15.74 0.22 -6.72
CA ILE A 3 16.96 0.16 -5.91
C ILE A 3 17.56 1.56 -5.73
N LYS A 4 17.61 2.37 -6.81
CA LYS A 4 18.14 3.74 -6.76
C LYS A 4 17.35 4.65 -5.82
N ALA A 5 16.00 4.53 -5.81
CA ALA A 5 15.16 5.27 -4.87
C ALA A 5 15.42 4.85 -3.42
N SER A 6 15.70 3.56 -3.16
CA SER A 6 16.04 3.06 -1.83
C SER A 6 17.41 3.55 -1.35
N GLU A 7 18.41 3.63 -2.24
CA GLU A 7 19.73 4.18 -1.92
C GLU A 7 19.64 5.67 -1.57
N LYS A 8 18.88 6.45 -2.35
CA LYS A 8 18.61 7.87 -2.08
C LYS A 8 17.96 8.07 -0.71
N LEU A 9 16.95 7.22 -0.39
CA LEU A 9 16.26 7.24 0.90
C LEU A 9 17.23 6.95 2.04
N ILE A 10 18.04 5.88 1.94
CA ILE A 10 19.03 5.50 2.95
C ILE A 10 20.04 6.64 3.18
N LYS A 11 20.53 7.28 2.11
CA LYS A 11 21.44 8.44 2.21
C LYS A 11 20.80 9.60 2.97
N ASN A 12 19.53 9.90 2.70
CA ASN A 12 18.80 10.97 3.40
C ASN A 12 18.57 10.64 4.89
N ILE A 13 18.24 9.37 5.22
CA ILE A 13 18.05 8.91 6.59
C ILE A 13 19.36 8.99 7.38
N LYS A 14 20.49 8.57 6.79
CA LYS A 14 21.82 8.71 7.37
C LYS A 14 22.17 10.17 7.68
N LYS A 15 21.90 11.09 6.74
CA LYS A 15 22.15 12.53 6.93
C LYS A 15 21.36 13.10 8.11
N LYS A 16 20.14 12.57 8.35
CA LYS A 16 19.29 12.99 9.47
C LYS A 16 19.61 12.26 10.79
N LYS A 17 20.64 11.43 10.84
CA LYS A 17 21.03 10.59 12.00
C LYS A 17 19.91 9.70 12.54
N LEU A 18 18.97 9.29 11.67
CA LEU A 18 17.87 8.41 12.03
C LEU A 18 18.27 6.93 11.86
N ARG A 19 17.50 6.04 12.49
CA ARG A 19 17.71 4.59 12.36
C ARG A 19 17.50 4.15 10.92
N ILE A 20 18.50 3.49 10.34
CA ILE A 20 18.49 3.03 8.96
C ILE A 20 17.64 1.77 8.86
N PRO A 21 16.62 1.73 7.96
CA PRO A 21 15.87 0.52 7.69
C PRO A 21 16.72 -0.52 6.94
N ASN A 22 16.44 -1.80 7.17
CA ASN A 22 16.98 -2.86 6.33
C ASN A 22 16.23 -2.88 4.99
N PHE A 23 16.97 -2.72 3.89
CA PHE A 23 16.42 -2.88 2.55
C PHE A 23 16.73 -4.27 2.02
N ILE A 24 15.71 -4.95 1.47
CA ILE A 24 15.84 -6.25 0.84
C ILE A 24 15.13 -6.19 -0.51
N GLU A 25 15.88 -6.41 -1.58
CA GLU A 25 15.33 -6.45 -2.94
C GLU A 25 14.49 -7.71 -3.13
N CYS A 26 13.25 -7.51 -3.61
CA CYS A 26 12.33 -8.59 -3.92
C CYS A 26 11.40 -8.23 -5.08
N ASN A 27 11.31 -9.11 -6.07
CA ASN A 27 10.21 -9.07 -7.02
C ASN A 27 8.97 -9.65 -6.34
N ILE A 28 7.96 -8.81 -6.10
CA ILE A 28 6.72 -9.20 -5.40
C ILE A 28 5.83 -10.17 -6.20
N LEU A 29 6.07 -10.34 -7.49
CA LEU A 29 5.43 -11.38 -8.31
C LEU A 29 5.95 -12.78 -7.96
N ASP A 30 7.20 -12.89 -7.50
CA ASP A 30 7.77 -14.13 -6.98
C ASP A 30 7.34 -14.34 -5.52
N ILE A 31 6.16 -14.94 -5.37
CA ILE A 31 5.57 -15.20 -4.06
C ILE A 31 6.47 -16.10 -3.19
N LYS A 32 7.10 -17.11 -3.76
CA LYS A 32 8.01 -18.00 -3.02
C LYS A 32 9.20 -17.23 -2.45
N LYS A 33 9.81 -16.36 -3.25
CA LYS A 33 10.93 -15.50 -2.81
C LYS A 33 10.46 -14.51 -1.73
N LEU A 34 9.29 -13.88 -1.91
CA LEU A 34 8.70 -12.97 -0.92
C LEU A 34 8.50 -13.68 0.43
N GLN A 35 7.86 -14.85 0.44
CA GLN A 35 7.62 -15.63 1.66
C GLN A 35 8.92 -16.08 2.33
N ASN A 36 9.92 -16.52 1.55
CA ASN A 36 11.22 -16.91 2.07
C ASN A 36 11.98 -15.73 2.72
N ILE A 37 11.89 -14.53 2.14
CA ILE A 37 12.49 -13.32 2.71
C ILE A 37 11.82 -13.00 4.05
N ILE A 38 10.48 -12.98 4.10
CA ILE A 38 9.73 -12.73 5.34
C ILE A 38 10.07 -13.76 6.40
N LYS A 39 10.13 -15.05 6.05
CA LYS A 39 10.54 -16.13 6.96
C LYS A 39 11.94 -15.90 7.54
N LYS A 40 12.92 -15.51 6.71
CA LYS A 40 14.29 -15.19 7.17
C LYS A 40 14.31 -14.00 8.15
N ILE A 41 13.48 -12.97 7.89
CA ILE A 41 13.35 -11.82 8.79
C ILE A 41 12.79 -12.28 10.14
N ILE A 42 11.74 -13.10 10.15
CA ILE A 42 11.11 -13.61 11.38
C ILE A 42 12.09 -14.46 12.18
N ILE A 43 12.87 -15.32 11.53
CA ILE A 43 13.89 -16.13 12.21
C ILE A 43 14.94 -15.23 12.87
N LYS A 44 15.40 -14.17 12.19
CA LYS A 44 16.49 -13.32 12.66
C LYS A 44 16.04 -12.27 13.69
N LYS A 45 14.80 -11.76 13.59
CA LYS A 45 14.33 -10.59 14.34
C LYS A 45 13.12 -10.85 15.25
N GLY A 46 12.54 -12.05 15.18
CA GLY A 46 11.29 -12.36 15.85
C GLY A 46 10.05 -12.00 15.02
N PRO A 47 8.85 -12.07 15.61
CA PRO A 47 7.61 -11.82 14.92
C PRO A 47 7.52 -10.39 14.38
N ILE A 48 6.89 -10.23 13.22
CA ILE A 48 6.62 -8.93 12.63
C ILE A 48 5.34 -8.39 13.28
N HIS A 49 5.41 -7.20 13.88
CA HIS A 49 4.29 -6.55 14.58
C HIS A 49 3.41 -5.72 13.64
N CYS A 50 4.00 -5.18 12.57
CA CYS A 50 3.27 -4.39 11.60
C CYS A 50 3.66 -4.77 10.16
N LEU A 51 2.65 -4.96 9.30
CA LEU A 51 2.81 -5.17 7.86
C LEU A 51 2.13 -4.01 7.12
N ILE A 52 2.90 -3.33 6.26
CA ILE A 52 2.37 -2.29 5.37
C ILE A 52 2.53 -2.75 3.94
N ASN A 53 1.41 -3.05 3.28
CA ASN A 53 1.35 -3.41 1.87
C ASN A 53 1.13 -2.15 1.03
N SER A 54 2.20 -1.63 0.40
CA SER A 54 2.18 -0.38 -0.37
C SER A 54 2.64 -0.52 -1.82
N ALA A 55 3.30 -1.62 -2.17
CA ALA A 55 3.78 -1.83 -3.53
C ALA A 55 2.61 -1.95 -4.52
N ALA A 56 2.67 -1.20 -5.62
CA ALA A 56 1.65 -1.20 -6.66
C ALA A 56 2.19 -0.62 -7.98
N ASN A 57 1.44 -0.82 -9.06
CA ASN A 57 1.69 -0.22 -10.35
C ASN A 57 0.36 0.20 -10.99
N ASP A 58 0.23 1.49 -11.29
CA ASP A 58 -0.94 2.18 -11.83
C ASP A 58 -0.80 2.52 -13.33
N ASP A 59 -0.07 1.71 -14.10
CA ASP A 59 0.07 1.92 -15.53
C ASP A 59 -1.31 1.96 -16.21
N ARG A 60 -1.47 2.97 -17.09
CA ARG A 60 -2.72 3.23 -17.78
C ARG A 60 -2.86 2.33 -19.01
N HIS A 61 -4.10 1.98 -19.33
CA HIS A 61 -4.45 1.11 -20.45
C HIS A 61 -5.92 1.28 -20.82
N THR A 62 -6.27 0.97 -22.07
CA THR A 62 -7.67 0.77 -22.48
C THR A 62 -8.07 -0.69 -22.23
N THR A 63 -9.37 -0.97 -22.23
CA THR A 63 -9.87 -2.35 -22.04
C THR A 63 -9.37 -3.28 -23.15
N GLU A 64 -9.28 -2.80 -24.38
CA GLU A 64 -8.84 -3.58 -25.55
C GLU A 64 -7.34 -3.94 -25.50
N GLN A 65 -6.53 -3.22 -24.74
CA GLN A 65 -5.10 -3.49 -24.57
C GLN A 65 -4.83 -4.59 -23.52
N VAL A 66 -5.87 -5.05 -22.81
CA VAL A 66 -5.71 -6.03 -21.72
C VAL A 66 -5.87 -7.43 -22.29
N ASP A 67 -4.77 -8.16 -22.36
CA ASP A 67 -4.77 -9.61 -22.52
C ASP A 67 -4.69 -10.33 -21.15
N GLU A 68 -4.84 -11.66 -21.15
CA GLU A 68 -4.78 -12.48 -19.94
C GLU A 68 -3.44 -12.31 -19.20
N LYS A 69 -2.32 -12.25 -19.92
CA LYS A 69 -0.98 -12.08 -19.35
C LYS A 69 -0.84 -10.73 -18.67
N TYR A 70 -1.36 -9.66 -19.26
CA TYR A 70 -1.39 -8.34 -18.64
C TYR A 70 -2.25 -8.36 -17.38
N TRP A 71 -3.46 -8.93 -17.44
CA TRP A 71 -4.36 -9.08 -16.31
C TRP A 71 -3.68 -9.79 -15.13
N GLU A 72 -3.13 -10.99 -15.36
CA GLU A 72 -2.45 -11.78 -14.32
C GLU A 72 -1.27 -11.03 -13.70
N ASN A 73 -0.48 -10.35 -14.53
CA ASN A 73 0.64 -9.54 -14.07
C ASN A 73 0.16 -8.39 -13.17
N ARG A 74 -0.88 -7.64 -13.58
CA ARG A 74 -1.39 -6.49 -12.83
C ARG A 74 -2.09 -6.91 -11.53
N MET A 75 -2.87 -7.98 -11.55
CA MET A 75 -3.45 -8.55 -10.34
C MET A 75 -2.36 -9.09 -9.39
N GLY A 76 -1.32 -9.69 -9.94
CA GLY A 76 -0.14 -10.10 -9.19
C GLY A 76 0.54 -8.95 -8.45
N ILE A 77 0.80 -7.82 -9.15
CA ILE A 77 1.47 -6.64 -8.61
C ILE A 77 0.58 -5.87 -7.63
N ASN A 78 -0.74 -5.79 -7.85
CA ASN A 78 -1.61 -4.87 -7.13
C ASN A 78 -2.45 -5.52 -6.02
N LEU A 79 -2.55 -6.86 -5.99
CA LEU A 79 -3.39 -7.59 -5.04
C LEU A 79 -2.73 -8.85 -4.46
N LYS A 80 -2.26 -9.78 -5.31
CA LYS A 80 -1.86 -11.13 -4.90
C LYS A 80 -0.81 -11.13 -3.78
N HIS A 81 0.21 -10.29 -3.89
CA HIS A 81 1.28 -10.22 -2.88
C HIS A 81 0.78 -9.74 -1.52
N TYR A 82 -0.30 -8.95 -1.43
CA TYR A 82 -0.89 -8.51 -0.15
C TYR A 82 -1.36 -9.69 0.67
N PHE A 83 -2.04 -10.64 0.01
CA PHE A 83 -2.50 -11.87 0.66
C PHE A 83 -1.34 -12.68 1.20
N PHE A 84 -0.34 -12.97 0.37
CA PHE A 84 0.76 -13.86 0.75
C PHE A 84 1.76 -13.22 1.73
N ALA A 85 1.92 -11.91 1.71
CA ALA A 85 2.68 -11.19 2.74
C ALA A 85 1.95 -11.28 4.10
N ALA A 86 0.64 -11.03 4.14
CA ALA A 86 -0.16 -11.18 5.36
C ALA A 86 -0.14 -12.62 5.88
N GLN A 87 -0.32 -13.61 5.01
CA GLN A 87 -0.23 -15.04 5.36
C GLN A 87 1.11 -15.38 6.03
N SER A 88 2.21 -14.78 5.55
CA SER A 88 3.55 -15.04 6.08
C SER A 88 3.79 -14.47 7.48
N VAL A 89 3.12 -13.37 7.86
CA VAL A 89 3.33 -12.71 9.14
C VAL A 89 2.30 -13.09 10.20
N VAL A 90 1.09 -13.46 9.79
CA VAL A 90 -0.06 -13.63 10.69
C VAL A 90 0.16 -14.74 11.72
N LYS A 91 0.89 -15.81 11.41
CA LYS A 91 1.21 -16.88 12.38
C LYS A 91 1.99 -16.34 13.58
N GLY A 92 2.96 -15.46 13.33
CA GLY A 92 3.74 -14.79 14.39
C GLY A 92 2.87 -13.82 15.19
N MET A 93 2.05 -13.01 14.52
CA MET A 93 1.10 -12.08 15.16
C MET A 93 0.09 -12.80 16.04
N LYS A 94 -0.49 -13.93 15.59
CA LYS A 94 -1.40 -14.78 16.38
C LYS A 94 -0.73 -15.28 17.66
N LYS A 95 0.56 -15.69 17.57
CA LYS A 95 1.32 -16.18 18.75
C LYS A 95 1.51 -15.11 19.81
N ILE A 96 1.81 -13.88 19.41
CA ILE A 96 2.02 -12.75 20.33
C ILE A 96 0.72 -12.00 20.67
N LYS A 97 -0.43 -12.40 20.09
CA LYS A 97 -1.75 -11.77 20.24
C LYS A 97 -1.72 -10.26 19.98
N SER A 98 -0.96 -9.83 18.99
CA SER A 98 -0.81 -8.42 18.61
C SER A 98 -0.36 -8.30 17.17
N GLY A 99 -0.89 -7.31 16.45
CA GLY A 99 -0.45 -7.01 15.10
C GLY A 99 -1.26 -5.91 14.43
N SER A 100 -0.66 -5.26 13.44
CA SER A 100 -1.33 -4.31 12.56
C SER A 100 -0.99 -4.60 11.10
N ILE A 101 -2.01 -4.73 10.25
CA ILE A 101 -1.88 -4.86 8.80
C ILE A 101 -2.52 -3.64 8.15
N VAL A 102 -1.74 -2.89 7.37
CA VAL A 102 -2.20 -1.69 6.65
C VAL A 102 -2.04 -1.93 5.15
N ASN A 103 -3.15 -1.92 4.44
CA ASN A 103 -3.22 -2.18 3.01
C ASN A 103 -3.50 -0.87 2.24
N LEU A 104 -2.63 -0.50 1.27
CA LEU A 104 -2.84 0.69 0.45
C LEU A 104 -3.75 0.36 -0.74
N SER A 105 -4.97 0.94 -0.74
CA SER A 105 -5.89 0.96 -1.86
C SER A 105 -5.71 2.24 -2.70
N SER A 106 -6.74 2.79 -3.33
CA SER A 106 -6.74 4.03 -4.10
C SER A 106 -8.17 4.54 -4.27
N VAL A 107 -8.38 5.86 -4.31
CA VAL A 107 -9.70 6.44 -4.65
C VAL A 107 -10.11 6.19 -6.10
N SER A 108 -9.18 5.83 -6.99
CA SER A 108 -9.48 5.65 -8.41
C SER A 108 -10.61 4.67 -8.68
N TRP A 109 -10.72 3.59 -7.90
CA TRP A 109 -11.83 2.65 -8.03
C TRP A 109 -13.17 3.23 -7.56
N MET A 110 -13.16 4.22 -6.66
CA MET A 110 -14.39 4.91 -6.23
C MET A 110 -14.85 5.92 -7.28
N LEU A 111 -13.89 6.54 -7.97
CA LEU A 111 -14.14 7.53 -9.01
C LEU A 111 -14.47 6.90 -10.37
N GLY A 112 -13.98 5.69 -10.65
CA GLY A 112 -14.20 5.02 -11.93
C GLY A 112 -13.55 5.77 -13.08
N GLU A 113 -12.24 6.07 -12.99
CA GLU A 113 -11.56 6.90 -14.00
C GLU A 113 -11.45 6.24 -15.38
N GLY A 114 -11.55 4.88 -15.47
CA GLY A 114 -11.69 4.13 -16.72
C GLY A 114 -10.41 3.94 -17.54
N ASP A 115 -9.31 4.56 -17.17
CA ASP A 115 -8.03 4.48 -17.91
C ASP A 115 -7.03 3.48 -17.28
N LYS A 116 -7.48 2.68 -16.30
CA LYS A 116 -6.69 1.70 -15.54
C LYS A 116 -7.56 0.65 -14.86
N VAL A 117 -8.50 0.11 -15.60
CA VAL A 117 -9.58 -0.79 -15.10
C VAL A 117 -9.02 -1.94 -14.24
N VAL A 118 -7.94 -2.62 -14.67
CA VAL A 118 -7.36 -3.75 -13.92
C VAL A 118 -6.77 -3.29 -12.59
N TYR A 119 -6.15 -2.11 -12.55
CA TYR A 119 -5.65 -1.52 -11.31
C TYR A 119 -6.80 -1.17 -10.37
N GLU A 120 -7.85 -0.53 -10.86
CA GLU A 120 -9.03 -0.16 -10.07
C GLU A 120 -9.73 -1.40 -9.50
N THR A 121 -9.88 -2.45 -10.31
CA THR A 121 -10.40 -3.75 -9.87
C THR A 121 -9.55 -4.32 -8.73
N ALA A 122 -8.24 -4.35 -8.88
CA ALA A 122 -7.34 -4.84 -7.83
C ALA A 122 -7.44 -3.99 -6.55
N LYS A 123 -7.54 -2.67 -6.68
CA LYS A 123 -7.60 -1.75 -5.53
C LYS A 123 -8.94 -1.78 -4.79
N SER A 124 -10.05 -2.03 -5.49
CA SER A 124 -11.33 -2.32 -4.84
C SER A 124 -11.27 -3.66 -4.07
N ALA A 125 -10.68 -4.70 -4.67
CA ALA A 125 -10.49 -5.99 -4.04
C ALA A 125 -9.60 -5.93 -2.77
N VAL A 126 -8.63 -5.01 -2.68
CA VAL A 126 -7.84 -4.77 -1.47
C VAL A 126 -8.73 -4.39 -0.27
N VAL A 127 -9.81 -3.64 -0.50
CA VAL A 127 -10.77 -3.30 0.57
C VAL A 127 -11.52 -4.55 1.06
N GLY A 128 -11.99 -5.39 0.14
CA GLY A 128 -12.61 -6.67 0.48
C GLY A 128 -11.66 -7.59 1.26
N LEU A 129 -10.41 -7.73 0.79
CA LEU A 129 -9.35 -8.48 1.47
C LEU A 129 -9.10 -7.96 2.89
N THR A 130 -9.02 -6.63 3.06
CA THR A 130 -8.83 -5.98 4.35
C THR A 130 -9.95 -6.33 5.33
N ARG A 131 -11.19 -6.26 4.89
CA ARG A 131 -12.38 -6.58 5.73
C ARG A 131 -12.41 -8.05 6.15
N SER A 132 -12.06 -8.96 5.24
CA SER A 132 -12.00 -10.39 5.50
C SER A 132 -10.89 -10.73 6.51
N PHE A 133 -9.70 -10.19 6.33
CA PHE A 133 -8.60 -10.36 7.28
C PHE A 133 -8.90 -9.77 8.66
N ALA A 134 -9.55 -8.61 8.73
CA ALA A 134 -9.96 -8.01 10.00
C ALA A 134 -10.93 -8.91 10.77
N GLN A 135 -11.88 -9.54 10.05
CA GLN A 135 -12.85 -10.48 10.65
C GLN A 135 -12.17 -11.77 11.13
N GLU A 136 -11.25 -12.33 10.32
CA GLU A 136 -10.56 -13.56 10.65
C GLU A 136 -9.57 -13.40 11.82
N PHE A 137 -8.82 -12.30 11.82
CA PHE A 137 -7.68 -12.11 12.71
C PHE A 137 -8.00 -11.31 13.97
N GLY A 138 -9.15 -10.62 14.02
CA GLY A 138 -9.55 -9.75 15.14
C GLY A 138 -9.57 -10.46 16.48
N LYS A 139 -10.02 -11.74 16.54
CA LYS A 139 -10.00 -12.56 17.76
C LYS A 139 -8.59 -12.80 18.34
N TYR A 140 -7.53 -12.50 17.57
CA TYR A 140 -6.14 -12.55 18.02
C TYR A 140 -5.56 -11.17 18.30
N ASN A 141 -6.41 -10.15 18.40
CA ASN A 141 -5.99 -8.76 18.58
C ASN A 141 -5.08 -8.24 17.43
N ILE A 142 -5.35 -8.72 16.21
CA ILE A 142 -4.67 -8.27 14.99
C ILE A 142 -5.62 -7.34 14.25
N ARG A 143 -5.24 -6.08 14.09
CA ARG A 143 -6.01 -5.07 13.37
C ARG A 143 -5.65 -5.10 11.89
N THR A 144 -6.64 -4.94 11.02
CA THR A 144 -6.42 -4.82 9.58
C THR A 144 -7.26 -3.67 9.03
N ASN A 145 -6.59 -2.70 8.42
CA ASN A 145 -7.22 -1.51 7.86
C ASN A 145 -6.71 -1.22 6.45
N SER A 146 -7.50 -0.53 5.65
CA SER A 146 -7.07 0.01 4.37
C SER A 146 -6.91 1.53 4.44
N VAL A 147 -5.90 2.05 3.74
CA VAL A 147 -5.75 3.47 3.44
C VAL A 147 -6.06 3.66 1.96
N ILE A 148 -6.86 4.65 1.65
CA ILE A 148 -7.35 4.95 0.30
C ILE A 148 -6.86 6.36 -0.10
N PRO A 149 -5.62 6.48 -0.66
CA PRO A 149 -5.09 7.75 -1.07
C PRO A 149 -5.75 8.28 -2.35
N GLY A 150 -5.87 9.60 -2.43
CA GLY A 150 -6.15 10.33 -3.67
C GLY A 150 -4.90 10.55 -4.52
N SER A 151 -4.86 11.68 -5.23
CA SER A 151 -3.70 12.08 -6.05
C SER A 151 -2.55 12.56 -5.19
N ILE A 152 -1.55 11.72 -5.00
CA ILE A 152 -0.36 11.99 -4.18
C ILE A 152 0.82 12.36 -5.08
N ALA A 153 1.45 13.52 -4.85
CA ALA A 153 2.61 14.01 -5.60
C ALA A 153 3.88 13.23 -5.25
N THR A 154 3.94 11.96 -5.65
CA THR A 154 5.17 11.16 -5.61
C THR A 154 6.09 11.53 -6.77
N GLU A 155 7.39 11.22 -6.69
CA GLU A 155 8.34 11.44 -7.80
C GLU A 155 7.84 10.76 -9.10
N ARG A 156 7.25 9.56 -9.01
CA ARG A 156 6.66 8.83 -10.15
C ARG A 156 5.46 9.58 -10.73
N GLN A 157 4.52 10.03 -9.91
CA GLN A 157 3.33 10.76 -10.36
C GLN A 157 3.70 12.09 -11.02
N ILE A 158 4.63 12.84 -10.43
CA ILE A 158 5.13 14.08 -10.98
C ILE A 158 5.78 13.86 -12.36
N LYS A 159 6.58 12.79 -12.48
CA LYS A 159 7.31 12.50 -13.73
C LYS A 159 6.39 12.07 -14.88
N HIS A 160 5.34 11.28 -14.60
CA HIS A 160 4.58 10.59 -15.66
C HIS A 160 3.17 11.13 -15.88
N TRP A 161 2.50 11.66 -14.83
CA TRP A 161 1.07 11.92 -14.90
C TRP A 161 0.68 13.33 -14.47
N LEU A 162 1.37 13.94 -13.51
CA LEU A 162 0.98 15.19 -12.89
C LEU A 162 1.38 16.40 -13.75
N THR A 163 0.82 16.48 -14.97
CA THR A 163 0.97 17.66 -15.85
C THR A 163 0.30 18.90 -15.20
N PRO A 164 0.65 20.14 -15.60
CA PRO A 164 -0.01 21.35 -15.09
C PRO A 164 -1.53 21.31 -15.26
N LYS A 165 -2.02 20.83 -16.41
CA LYS A 165 -3.46 20.66 -16.70
C LYS A 165 -4.11 19.66 -15.76
N TYR A 166 -3.52 18.48 -15.58
CA TYR A 166 -4.05 17.45 -14.70
C TYR A 166 -3.99 17.87 -13.23
N LYS A 167 -2.91 18.54 -12.81
CA LYS A 167 -2.80 19.12 -11.47
C LYS A 167 -3.91 20.13 -11.19
N LYS A 168 -4.23 21.00 -12.14
CA LYS A 168 -5.35 21.95 -12.01
C LYS A 168 -6.66 21.21 -11.84
N LEU A 169 -6.96 20.23 -12.68
CA LEU A 169 -8.17 19.40 -12.60
C LEU A 169 -8.32 18.76 -11.21
N ILE A 170 -7.24 18.15 -10.69
CA ILE A 170 -7.23 17.56 -9.36
C ILE A 170 -7.54 18.62 -8.28
N LEU A 171 -6.88 19.77 -8.32
CA LEU A 171 -7.09 20.83 -7.34
C LEU A 171 -8.52 21.40 -7.41
N ASP A 172 -9.09 21.49 -8.60
CA ASP A 172 -10.46 21.98 -8.79
C ASP A 172 -11.49 21.00 -8.20
N SER A 173 -11.25 19.69 -8.30
CA SER A 173 -12.12 18.64 -7.75
C SER A 173 -11.96 18.40 -6.25
N GLN A 174 -10.85 18.82 -5.63
CA GLN A 174 -10.63 18.66 -4.19
C GLN A 174 -11.39 19.70 -3.35
N ALA A 175 -11.87 19.29 -2.17
CA ALA A 175 -12.34 20.25 -1.16
C ALA A 175 -11.17 21.08 -0.62
N LEU A 176 -10.06 20.43 -0.25
CA LEU A 176 -8.83 21.11 0.16
C LEU A 176 -7.97 21.45 -1.07
N LYS A 177 -7.82 22.74 -1.37
CA LYS A 177 -7.14 23.23 -2.58
C LYS A 177 -5.60 23.18 -2.46
N ARG A 178 -5.07 22.04 -2.08
CA ARG A 178 -3.63 21.79 -1.99
C ARG A 178 -3.24 20.42 -2.53
N GLN A 179 -2.06 20.33 -3.11
CA GLN A 179 -1.50 19.05 -3.53
C GLN A 179 -1.14 18.19 -2.32
N LEU A 180 -1.66 16.96 -2.27
CA LEU A 180 -1.25 15.99 -1.26
C LEU A 180 0.17 15.45 -1.54
N LYS A 181 0.90 15.21 -0.46
CA LYS A 181 2.30 14.72 -0.47
C LYS A 181 2.39 13.33 0.18
N PRO A 182 3.45 12.58 -0.07
CA PRO A 182 3.67 11.28 0.59
C PRO A 182 3.58 11.35 2.12
N ASP A 183 4.02 12.45 2.74
CA ASP A 183 3.94 12.64 4.20
C ASP A 183 2.51 12.69 4.73
N ASP A 184 1.54 13.18 3.94
CA ASP A 184 0.12 13.17 4.35
C ASP A 184 -0.35 11.73 4.56
N VAL A 185 -0.03 10.83 3.61
CA VAL A 185 -0.36 9.39 3.71
C VAL A 185 0.45 8.71 4.80
N ALA A 186 1.75 9.03 4.90
CA ALA A 186 2.66 8.39 5.86
C ALA A 186 2.22 8.60 7.32
N ARG A 187 1.71 9.79 7.66
CA ARG A 187 1.18 10.08 9.01
C ARG A 187 -0.02 9.21 9.36
N LEU A 188 -0.95 9.01 8.42
CA LEU A 188 -2.10 8.13 8.62
C LEU A 188 -1.67 6.66 8.76
N VAL A 189 -0.73 6.22 7.91
CA VAL A 189 -0.17 4.86 7.99
C VAL A 189 0.54 4.65 9.33
N LEU A 190 1.30 5.64 9.81
CA LEU A 190 1.97 5.58 11.11
C LEU A 190 0.96 5.48 12.27
N PHE A 191 -0.12 6.26 12.25
CA PHE A 191 -1.22 6.15 13.20
C PHE A 191 -1.80 4.74 13.21
N LEU A 192 -2.13 4.18 12.04
CA LEU A 192 -2.69 2.84 11.91
C LEU A 192 -1.71 1.71 12.30
N ALA A 193 -0.41 1.95 12.14
CA ALA A 193 0.64 1.03 12.54
C ALA A 193 0.90 1.01 14.05
N SER A 194 0.51 2.06 14.77
CA SER A 194 0.75 2.26 16.20
C SER A 194 -0.46 1.88 17.08
N ASP A 195 -0.23 1.81 18.40
CA ASP A 195 -1.28 1.53 19.39
C ASP A 195 -2.28 2.67 19.55
N GLN A 196 -2.00 3.87 19.02
CA GLN A 196 -2.96 4.98 18.98
C GLN A 196 -4.24 4.63 18.21
N SER A 197 -4.16 3.67 17.30
CA SER A 197 -5.30 3.16 16.55
C SER A 197 -5.85 1.82 17.07
N SER A 198 -5.67 1.52 18.37
CA SER A 198 -6.05 0.24 18.99
C SER A 198 -7.52 -0.14 18.78
N GLY A 199 -8.42 0.84 18.70
CA GLY A 199 -9.84 0.64 18.38
C GLY A 199 -10.17 0.55 16.89
N CYS A 200 -9.19 0.72 15.99
CA CYS A 200 -9.42 0.79 14.54
C CYS A 200 -9.11 -0.55 13.87
N THR A 201 -10.12 -1.24 13.39
CA THR A 201 -9.97 -2.42 12.53
C THR A 201 -11.15 -2.52 11.55
N LYS A 202 -10.96 -3.19 10.42
CA LYS A 202 -11.99 -3.37 9.38
C LYS A 202 -12.43 -2.07 8.70
N GLN A 203 -11.65 -0.99 8.85
CA GLN A 203 -11.96 0.33 8.34
C GLN A 203 -11.20 0.66 7.05
N SER A 204 -11.80 1.57 6.28
CA SER A 204 -11.21 2.18 5.09
C SER A 204 -11.04 3.67 5.35
N PHE A 205 -9.79 4.14 5.38
CA PHE A 205 -9.46 5.51 5.67
C PHE A 205 -9.10 6.24 4.37
N VAL A 206 -10.01 7.08 3.90
CA VAL A 206 -9.80 7.92 2.72
C VAL A 206 -8.92 9.11 3.07
N ILE A 207 -7.92 9.39 2.24
CA ILE A 207 -7.06 10.56 2.34
C ILE A 207 -6.78 11.12 0.94
N ASP A 208 -7.71 11.95 0.47
CA ASP A 208 -7.80 12.41 -0.91
C ASP A 208 -8.04 13.93 -1.03
N ALA A 209 -8.03 14.65 0.08
CA ALA A 209 -8.37 16.08 0.17
C ALA A 209 -9.84 16.39 -0.20
N GLY A 210 -10.74 15.38 -0.15
CA GLY A 210 -12.16 15.54 -0.43
C GLY A 210 -12.48 15.54 -1.92
N ILE A 211 -12.03 14.50 -2.65
CA ILE A 211 -12.42 14.24 -4.04
C ILE A 211 -13.59 13.26 -4.10
N ALA A 212 -13.53 12.15 -3.34
CA ALA A 212 -14.52 11.08 -3.33
C ALA A 212 -15.54 11.24 -2.21
#